data_dfb3dc486c0fe0319f47e891b8004e41
#
_entry.id   dfb3dc486c0fe0319f47e891b8004e41
#
_cell.length_a   1.000
_cell.length_b   1.000
_cell.length_c   1.000
_cell.angle_alpha   90.00
_cell.angle_beta   90.00
_cell.angle_gamma   90.00
#
_symmetry.space_group_name_H-M   'P 1'
#
loop_
_entity.id
_entity.type
_entity.pdbx_description
1 polymer ?
#
loop_
_entity_poly.entity_id
_entity_poly.type
_entity_poly.pdbx_seq_one_letter_code
_entity_poly.pdbx_strand_id
1 'polypeptide(L)'
;MRHTKVATKSETSLGLHLRYAFEAGEQHGATLGNPLFDLLSAVLELGSIRHAAQSLGCSYRYLWGSLRKWEQKLGEPLIIWSQGQRARPTQFAERLLWAERRARTRMQPHIEALRSDLARVVDEARDQRHQLLAVQASHDMALSILQKHVAATADLHLDIRFQGSQDALRGLSDRQCLVAGFHVPVLRGAAPVFAKALKPLLKPGRHKLIGCSRRTQGLMVRREHAALIRSFPDVARHGLRFVNRQVGSGTRMLIDHLMHEHSLNPGDLPGYGGLTEETHVAVALCVASGLADAGVGVEAAALEFGLQFVPLVEENYFLACLKGNLGHAAVQRLCAALAGPGWCEILKNLPGYRPALEPGRVLVMTQALPWWPKIKSKPKNRKANLAPRIAAAEATHLVI
;
A
#
# COMPACT_ATOMS: atom_id res chain seq x y z
N MET A 1 -45.47 51.18 -1.10
CA MET A 1 -44.36 50.37 -0.49
C MET A 1 -44.61 48.92 -0.85
N ARG A 2 -43.85 48.39 -1.82
CA ARG A 2 -43.91 46.96 -2.21
C ARG A 2 -42.80 46.24 -1.45
N HIS A 3 -43.17 45.38 -0.50
CA HIS A 3 -42.26 44.52 0.20
C HIS A 3 -41.82 43.38 -0.74
N THR A 4 -40.57 43.42 -1.20
CA THR A 4 -39.93 42.33 -1.92
C THR A 4 -39.60 41.27 -0.90
N LYS A 5 -40.30 40.12 -0.95
CA LYS A 5 -39.95 38.92 -0.20
C LYS A 5 -38.62 38.38 -0.77
N VAL A 6 -37.57 38.51 0.00
CA VAL A 6 -36.32 37.75 -0.24
C VAL A 6 -36.63 36.29 0.07
N ALA A 7 -36.63 35.47 -0.96
CA ALA A 7 -36.73 34.02 -0.83
C ALA A 7 -35.46 33.52 -0.13
N THR A 8 -35.58 33.09 1.11
CA THR A 8 -34.56 32.36 1.83
C THR A 8 -34.26 31.07 1.05
N LYS A 9 -33.04 30.95 0.51
CA LYS A 9 -32.54 29.66 -0.03
C LYS A 9 -32.68 28.64 1.10
N SER A 10 -33.54 27.65 0.88
CA SER A 10 -33.62 26.45 1.73
C SER A 10 -32.23 25.83 1.78
N GLU A 11 -31.60 25.78 2.95
CA GLU A 11 -30.38 25.01 3.16
C GLU A 11 -30.70 23.54 2.89
N THR A 12 -30.23 23.04 1.76
CA THR A 12 -30.38 21.62 1.39
C THR A 12 -29.46 20.83 2.31
N SER A 13 -30.02 20.26 3.38
CA SER A 13 -29.30 19.32 4.24
C SER A 13 -28.99 18.05 3.44
N LEU A 14 -27.71 17.79 3.19
CA LEU A 14 -27.24 16.55 2.57
C LEU A 14 -27.07 15.48 3.66
N GLY A 15 -27.94 14.47 3.65
CA GLY A 15 -27.81 13.29 4.50
C GLY A 15 -26.89 12.25 3.84
N LEU A 16 -25.81 11.83 4.53
CA LEU A 16 -24.98 10.71 4.12
C LEU A 16 -25.42 9.45 4.83
N HIS A 17 -25.85 8.43 4.06
CA HIS A 17 -26.19 7.11 4.58
C HIS A 17 -25.26 6.08 3.99
N LEU A 18 -24.59 5.31 4.86
CA LEU A 18 -23.74 4.18 4.47
C LEU A 18 -24.55 2.89 4.58
N ARG A 19 -24.54 2.10 3.52
CA ARG A 19 -25.14 0.77 3.48
C ARG A 19 -24.05 -0.21 3.06
N TYR A 20 -24.01 -1.37 3.71
CA TYR A 20 -23.19 -2.49 3.26
C TYR A 20 -24.07 -3.69 2.99
N ALA A 21 -23.72 -4.47 1.98
CA ALA A 21 -24.35 -5.73 1.68
C ALA A 21 -23.41 -6.88 2.05
N PHE A 22 -23.94 -7.93 2.65
CA PHE A 22 -23.24 -9.17 2.89
C PHE A 22 -23.71 -10.19 1.85
N GLU A 23 -22.84 -10.50 0.89
CA GLU A 23 -23.18 -11.38 -0.24
C GLU A 23 -22.25 -12.60 -0.25
N ALA A 24 -22.82 -13.77 -0.51
CA ALA A 24 -22.07 -15.01 -0.74
C ALA A 24 -21.77 -15.11 -2.25
N GLY A 25 -20.49 -15.04 -2.64
CA GLY A 25 -20.04 -15.19 -4.02
C GLY A 25 -18.67 -14.53 -4.28
N GLU A 26 -18.06 -14.85 -5.42
CA GLU A 26 -16.76 -14.34 -5.86
C GLU A 26 -16.78 -12.88 -6.34
N GLN A 27 -17.54 -11.99 -5.71
CA GLN A 27 -17.47 -10.58 -6.07
C GLN A 27 -16.24 -9.94 -5.46
N HIS A 28 -15.38 -9.40 -6.34
CA HIS A 28 -14.10 -8.80 -6.03
C HIS A 28 -14.28 -7.41 -5.42
N GLY A 29 -14.06 -7.31 -4.12
CA GLY A 29 -13.93 -6.05 -3.39
C GLY A 29 -15.25 -5.54 -2.79
N ALA A 30 -15.16 -5.07 -1.53
CA ALA A 30 -16.23 -4.30 -0.91
C ALA A 30 -16.37 -2.97 -1.65
N THR A 31 -17.39 -2.84 -2.49
CA THR A 31 -17.69 -1.62 -3.24
C THR A 31 -18.69 -0.78 -2.47
N LEU A 32 -18.28 0.40 -2.05
CA LEU A 32 -19.23 1.46 -1.72
C LEU A 32 -19.80 1.99 -3.04
N GLY A 33 -20.94 1.49 -3.46
CA GLY A 33 -21.63 1.97 -4.66
C GLY A 33 -22.50 3.19 -4.35
N ASN A 34 -22.39 4.23 -5.16
CA ASN A 34 -23.36 5.31 -5.19
C ASN A 34 -23.72 5.60 -6.66
N PRO A 35 -24.97 5.38 -7.06
CA PRO A 35 -25.36 5.50 -8.47
C PRO A 35 -25.00 6.85 -9.11
N LEU A 36 -25.03 7.96 -8.36
CA LEU A 36 -24.63 9.26 -8.90
C LEU A 36 -23.17 9.28 -9.32
N PHE A 37 -22.28 8.79 -8.45
CA PHE A 37 -20.84 8.82 -8.69
C PHE A 37 -20.43 7.81 -9.77
N ASP A 38 -21.11 6.68 -9.85
CA ASP A 38 -20.90 5.70 -10.92
C ASP A 38 -21.28 6.31 -12.28
N LEU A 39 -22.42 7.04 -12.34
CA LEU A 39 -22.85 7.78 -13.55
C LEU A 39 -21.83 8.86 -13.94
N LEU A 40 -21.37 9.67 -12.99
CA LEU A 40 -20.42 10.75 -13.26
C LEU A 40 -19.05 10.20 -13.70
N SER A 41 -18.58 9.12 -13.08
CA SER A 41 -17.32 8.44 -13.46
C SER A 41 -17.40 7.90 -14.88
N ALA A 42 -18.46 7.21 -15.23
CA ALA A 42 -18.64 6.67 -16.57
C ALA A 42 -18.72 7.77 -17.65
N VAL A 43 -19.38 8.90 -17.36
CA VAL A 43 -19.42 10.04 -18.29
C VAL A 43 -18.04 10.68 -18.43
N LEU A 44 -17.29 10.83 -17.35
CA LEU A 44 -15.93 11.38 -17.36
C LEU A 44 -14.98 10.51 -18.24
N GLU A 45 -15.05 9.21 -18.08
CA GLU A 45 -14.17 8.26 -18.78
C GLU A 45 -14.54 8.12 -20.28
N LEU A 46 -15.82 7.96 -20.56
CA LEU A 46 -16.30 7.65 -21.91
C LEU A 46 -16.62 8.90 -22.75
N GLY A 47 -16.82 10.06 -22.11
CA GLY A 47 -17.14 11.32 -22.79
C GLY A 47 -18.49 11.29 -23.53
N SER A 48 -19.39 10.37 -23.18
CA SER A 48 -20.66 10.16 -23.83
C SER A 48 -21.68 9.57 -22.86
N ILE A 49 -22.80 10.26 -22.70
CA ILE A 49 -23.92 9.79 -21.85
C ILE A 49 -24.48 8.45 -22.37
N ARG A 50 -24.51 8.27 -23.68
CA ARG A 50 -24.99 7.02 -24.30
C ARG A 50 -24.04 5.84 -23.97
N HIS A 51 -22.74 6.02 -24.17
CA HIS A 51 -21.75 4.98 -23.86
C HIS A 51 -21.68 4.71 -22.35
N ALA A 52 -21.79 5.74 -21.51
CA ALA A 52 -21.89 5.58 -20.06
C ALA A 52 -23.11 4.74 -19.65
N ALA A 53 -24.28 4.99 -20.25
CA ALA A 53 -25.48 4.19 -20.00
C ALA A 53 -25.27 2.71 -20.39
N GLN A 54 -24.67 2.46 -21.56
CA GLN A 54 -24.35 1.10 -22.01
C GLN A 54 -23.37 0.38 -21.06
N SER A 55 -22.31 1.04 -20.63
CA SER A 55 -21.32 0.45 -19.72
C SER A 55 -21.89 0.12 -18.35
N LEU A 56 -22.90 0.89 -17.89
CA LEU A 56 -23.56 0.68 -16.61
C LEU A 56 -24.81 -0.23 -16.72
N GLY A 57 -25.07 -0.81 -17.89
CA GLY A 57 -26.22 -1.69 -18.10
C GLY A 57 -27.57 -1.00 -17.91
N CYS A 58 -27.66 0.32 -18.11
CA CYS A 58 -28.90 1.08 -17.97
C CYS A 58 -29.30 1.79 -19.26
N SER A 59 -30.58 2.24 -19.32
CA SER A 59 -31.04 2.99 -20.49
C SER A 59 -30.54 4.44 -20.46
N TYR A 60 -30.31 5.03 -21.64
CA TYR A 60 -29.97 6.45 -21.78
C TYR A 60 -31.00 7.35 -21.06
N ARG A 61 -32.27 7.03 -21.15
CA ARG A 61 -33.35 7.79 -20.51
C ARG A 61 -33.27 7.74 -18.99
N TYR A 62 -32.93 6.58 -18.44
CA TYR A 62 -32.70 6.42 -16.99
C TYR A 62 -31.52 7.25 -16.50
N LEU A 63 -30.38 7.13 -17.18
CA LEU A 63 -29.14 7.87 -16.80
C LEU A 63 -29.39 9.38 -16.87
N TRP A 64 -29.95 9.87 -17.98
CA TRP A 64 -30.25 11.28 -18.15
C TRP A 64 -31.26 11.78 -17.09
N GLY A 65 -32.34 11.06 -16.84
CA GLY A 65 -33.32 11.39 -15.81
C GLY A 65 -32.74 11.40 -14.41
N SER A 66 -31.81 10.48 -14.09
CA SER A 66 -31.08 10.45 -12.83
C SER A 66 -30.21 11.68 -12.65
N LEU A 67 -29.41 12.05 -13.66
CA LEU A 67 -28.58 13.25 -13.63
C LEU A 67 -29.42 14.50 -13.40
N ARG A 68 -30.54 14.67 -14.13
CA ARG A 68 -31.44 15.82 -13.96
C ARG A 68 -32.05 15.92 -12.56
N LYS A 69 -32.43 14.79 -11.97
CA LYS A 69 -32.95 14.75 -10.59
C LYS A 69 -31.88 15.23 -9.58
N TRP A 70 -30.63 14.84 -9.78
CA TRP A 70 -29.55 15.27 -8.94
C TRP A 70 -29.19 16.73 -9.14
N GLU A 71 -29.17 17.24 -10.38
CA GLU A 71 -28.99 18.67 -10.68
C GLU A 71 -30.05 19.52 -9.96
N GLN A 72 -31.32 19.10 -9.99
CA GLN A 72 -32.38 19.78 -9.27
C GLN A 72 -32.19 19.78 -7.75
N LYS A 73 -31.75 18.64 -7.17
CA LYS A 73 -31.50 18.52 -5.73
C LYS A 73 -30.28 19.33 -5.26
N LEU A 74 -29.23 19.36 -6.06
CA LEU A 74 -27.98 20.05 -5.73
C LEU A 74 -28.01 21.53 -6.10
N GLY A 75 -28.96 21.95 -6.95
CA GLY A 75 -29.08 23.31 -7.44
C GLY A 75 -28.00 23.74 -8.42
N GLU A 76 -27.22 22.78 -8.92
CA GLU A 76 -26.06 23.02 -9.80
C GLU A 76 -26.05 22.01 -10.95
N PRO A 77 -25.64 22.42 -12.17
CA PRO A 77 -25.48 21.51 -13.30
C PRO A 77 -24.33 20.54 -13.05
N LEU A 78 -24.50 19.28 -13.44
CA LEU A 78 -23.48 18.23 -13.29
C LEU A 78 -22.75 17.92 -14.58
N ILE A 79 -23.40 18.10 -15.73
CA ILE A 79 -22.85 17.75 -17.05
C ILE A 79 -22.91 18.95 -17.99
N ILE A 80 -21.79 19.21 -18.65
CA ILE A 80 -21.72 20.10 -19.81
C ILE A 80 -21.87 19.22 -21.05
N TRP A 81 -22.91 19.51 -21.83
CA TRP A 81 -23.16 18.82 -23.08
C TRP A 81 -23.63 19.81 -24.14
N SER A 82 -23.02 19.73 -25.32
CA SER A 82 -23.40 20.46 -26.50
C SER A 82 -23.47 19.49 -27.69
N GLN A 83 -24.35 19.72 -28.63
CA GLN A 83 -24.49 18.86 -29.81
C GLN A 83 -23.14 18.80 -30.57
N GLY A 84 -22.69 17.59 -30.88
CA GLY A 84 -21.41 17.36 -31.57
C GLY A 84 -20.15 17.43 -30.67
N GLN A 85 -20.29 17.70 -29.37
CA GLN A 85 -19.17 17.72 -28.42
C GLN A 85 -19.25 16.53 -27.44
N ARG A 86 -18.07 16.18 -26.88
CA ARG A 86 -18.02 15.17 -25.80
C ARG A 86 -18.73 15.70 -24.56
N ALA A 87 -19.59 14.89 -23.97
CA ALA A 87 -20.16 15.18 -22.67
C ALA A 87 -19.04 15.17 -21.59
N ARG A 88 -19.03 16.18 -20.73
CA ARG A 88 -18.05 16.33 -19.64
C ARG A 88 -18.76 16.73 -18.35
N PRO A 89 -18.29 16.24 -17.18
CA PRO A 89 -18.72 16.79 -15.91
C PRO A 89 -18.40 18.29 -15.82
N THR A 90 -19.21 19.04 -15.08
CA THR A 90 -18.90 20.41 -14.70
C THR A 90 -17.78 20.41 -13.66
N GLN A 91 -17.14 21.56 -13.45
CA GLN A 91 -16.13 21.73 -12.40
C GLN A 91 -16.69 21.36 -11.01
N PHE A 92 -17.99 21.68 -10.77
CA PHE A 92 -18.67 21.27 -9.53
C PHE A 92 -18.78 19.74 -9.44
N ALA A 93 -19.22 19.06 -10.49
CA ALA A 93 -19.34 17.61 -10.53
C ALA A 93 -17.98 16.89 -10.41
N GLU A 94 -16.93 17.43 -11.04
CA GLU A 94 -15.57 16.92 -10.86
C GLU A 94 -15.11 17.02 -9.40
N ARG A 95 -15.28 18.18 -8.77
CA ARG A 95 -14.96 18.37 -7.34
C ARG A 95 -15.73 17.42 -6.43
N LEU A 96 -17.00 17.22 -6.72
CA LEU A 96 -17.86 16.29 -5.98
C LEU A 96 -17.38 14.84 -6.15
N LEU A 97 -17.06 14.43 -7.37
CA LEU A 97 -16.51 13.11 -7.69
C LEU A 97 -15.18 12.84 -6.98
N TRP A 98 -14.28 13.83 -6.97
CA TRP A 98 -13.02 13.72 -6.25
C TRP A 98 -13.21 13.63 -4.73
N ALA A 99 -14.16 14.37 -4.18
CA ALA A 99 -14.48 14.31 -2.75
C ALA A 99 -15.00 12.92 -2.35
N GLU A 100 -15.86 12.32 -3.16
CA GLU A 100 -16.37 10.96 -2.95
C GLU A 100 -15.26 9.92 -3.07
N ARG A 101 -14.45 9.96 -4.13
CA ARG A 101 -13.32 9.03 -4.31
C ARG A 101 -12.36 9.09 -3.11
N ARG A 102 -12.09 10.27 -2.58
CA ARG A 102 -11.27 10.44 -1.37
C ARG A 102 -11.91 9.84 -0.14
N ALA A 103 -13.20 10.07 0.07
CA ALA A 103 -13.94 9.48 1.19
C ALA A 103 -13.93 7.95 1.11
N ARG A 104 -14.20 7.38 -0.06
CA ARG A 104 -14.14 5.94 -0.34
C ARG A 104 -12.76 5.36 -0.02
N THR A 105 -11.69 6.00 -0.52
CA THR A 105 -10.30 5.55 -0.28
C THR A 105 -9.93 5.56 1.19
N ARG A 106 -10.39 6.56 1.94
CA ARG A 106 -10.17 6.63 3.41
C ARG A 106 -10.93 5.54 4.16
N MET A 107 -12.09 5.17 3.68
CA MET A 107 -12.91 4.12 4.29
C MET A 107 -12.46 2.70 3.94
N GLN A 108 -11.75 2.52 2.84
CA GLN A 108 -11.35 1.21 2.32
C GLN A 108 -10.63 0.32 3.35
N PRO A 109 -9.64 0.80 4.14
CA PRO A 109 -8.99 -0.04 5.18
C PRO A 109 -9.96 -0.52 6.26
N HIS A 110 -10.97 0.30 6.64
CA HIS A 110 -11.97 -0.07 7.63
C HIS A 110 -12.94 -1.11 7.09
N ILE A 111 -13.31 -1.00 5.81
CA ILE A 111 -14.17 -1.99 5.14
C ILE A 111 -13.44 -3.32 5.00
N GLU A 112 -12.15 -3.30 4.66
CA GLU A 112 -11.33 -4.51 4.59
C GLU A 112 -11.19 -5.18 5.97
N ALA A 113 -11.02 -4.42 7.04
CA ALA A 113 -10.99 -4.93 8.41
C ALA A 113 -12.32 -5.60 8.80
N LEU A 114 -13.45 -4.93 8.55
CA LEU A 114 -14.79 -5.48 8.80
C LEU A 114 -15.03 -6.77 7.99
N ARG A 115 -14.61 -6.79 6.73
CA ARG A 115 -14.70 -7.98 5.88
C ARG A 115 -13.90 -9.15 6.46
N SER A 116 -12.67 -8.90 6.93
CA SER A 116 -11.83 -9.92 7.56
C SER A 116 -12.48 -10.47 8.84
N ASP A 117 -13.05 -9.61 9.69
CA ASP A 117 -13.75 -10.04 10.90
C ASP A 117 -14.98 -10.89 10.59
N LEU A 118 -15.79 -10.52 9.61
CA LEU A 118 -16.96 -11.29 9.19
C LEU A 118 -16.56 -12.62 8.52
N ALA A 119 -15.54 -12.60 7.66
CA ALA A 119 -15.03 -13.82 7.03
C ALA A 119 -14.57 -14.84 8.08
N ARG A 120 -13.86 -14.39 9.11
CA ARG A 120 -13.41 -15.25 10.22
C ARG A 120 -14.58 -15.95 10.93
N VAL A 121 -15.66 -15.23 11.24
CA VAL A 121 -16.86 -15.79 11.88
C VAL A 121 -17.52 -16.85 10.99
N VAL A 122 -17.59 -16.61 9.69
CA VAL A 122 -18.16 -17.56 8.71
C VAL A 122 -17.27 -18.80 8.60
N ASP A 123 -15.96 -18.65 8.56
CA ASP A 123 -15.01 -19.76 8.44
C ASP A 123 -15.01 -20.63 9.72
N GLU A 124 -15.07 -20.02 10.90
CA GLU A 124 -15.25 -20.70 12.18
C GLU A 124 -16.54 -21.55 12.21
N ALA A 125 -17.65 -21.00 11.68
CA ALA A 125 -18.95 -21.70 11.65
C ALA A 125 -19.00 -22.86 10.65
N ARG A 126 -18.19 -22.82 9.58
CA ARG A 126 -18.16 -23.83 8.53
C ARG A 126 -17.25 -25.03 8.83
N ASP A 127 -16.54 -24.99 9.96
CA ASP A 127 -15.53 -26.01 10.32
C ASP A 127 -14.56 -26.31 9.14
N GLN A 128 -14.31 -25.27 8.35
CA GLN A 128 -13.44 -25.40 7.18
C GLN A 128 -11.98 -25.44 7.64
N ARG A 129 -11.24 -26.42 7.13
CA ARG A 129 -9.84 -26.71 7.46
C ARG A 129 -8.85 -25.64 6.98
N HIS A 130 -9.32 -24.44 6.60
CA HIS A 130 -8.44 -23.33 6.23
C HIS A 130 -7.64 -22.89 7.45
N GLN A 131 -6.33 -22.90 7.32
CA GLN A 131 -5.49 -22.42 8.41
C GLN A 131 -5.55 -20.90 8.45
N LEU A 132 -6.05 -20.37 9.56
CA LEU A 132 -6.07 -18.95 9.84
C LEU A 132 -4.71 -18.47 10.33
N LEU A 133 -4.18 -17.39 9.74
CA LEU A 133 -2.97 -16.73 10.18
C LEU A 133 -3.25 -15.26 10.52
N ALA A 134 -3.25 -14.93 11.80
CA ALA A 134 -3.40 -13.56 12.26
C ALA A 134 -2.13 -12.74 11.94
N VAL A 135 -2.30 -11.67 11.20
CA VAL A 135 -1.24 -10.77 10.73
C VAL A 135 -1.55 -9.33 11.15
N GLN A 136 -0.63 -8.66 11.80
CA GLN A 136 -0.67 -7.19 11.97
C GLN A 136 0.40 -6.56 11.09
N ALA A 137 0.06 -5.55 10.30
CA ALA A 137 0.98 -5.09 9.27
C ALA A 137 0.80 -3.62 8.94
N SER A 138 1.91 -2.95 8.56
CA SER A 138 1.80 -1.66 7.89
C SER A 138 1.16 -1.84 6.52
N HIS A 139 0.32 -0.87 6.14
CA HIS A 139 -0.41 -0.94 4.88
C HIS A 139 0.56 -1.07 3.69
N ASP A 140 0.31 -2.08 2.87
CA ASP A 140 1.06 -2.35 1.65
C ASP A 140 0.13 -2.93 0.58
N MET A 141 0.21 -2.42 -0.65
CA MET A 141 -0.66 -2.88 -1.75
C MET A 141 -0.41 -4.35 -2.10
N ALA A 142 0.85 -4.80 -2.02
CA ALA A 142 1.20 -6.19 -2.30
C ALA A 142 0.61 -7.14 -1.24
N LEU A 143 0.42 -6.70 0.00
CA LEU A 143 -0.10 -7.55 1.06
C LEU A 143 -1.58 -7.93 0.84
N SER A 144 -2.40 -7.02 0.34
CA SER A 144 -3.79 -7.32 -0.05
C SER A 144 -3.85 -8.30 -1.22
N ILE A 145 -2.87 -8.24 -2.13
CA ILE A 145 -2.76 -9.20 -3.22
C ILE A 145 -2.26 -10.56 -2.71
N LEU A 146 -1.30 -10.56 -1.77
CA LEU A 146 -0.82 -11.78 -1.11
C LEU A 146 -1.95 -12.52 -0.41
N GLN A 147 -2.83 -11.81 0.30
CA GLN A 147 -4.00 -12.42 0.97
C GLN A 147 -4.84 -13.24 -0.02
N LYS A 148 -5.16 -12.67 -1.18
CA LYS A 148 -5.91 -13.37 -2.23
C LYS A 148 -5.12 -14.56 -2.81
N HIS A 149 -3.83 -14.35 -3.04
CA HIS A 149 -2.96 -15.38 -3.61
C HIS A 149 -2.86 -16.61 -2.70
N VAL A 150 -2.61 -16.44 -1.40
CA VAL A 150 -2.47 -17.56 -0.47
C VAL A 150 -3.80 -18.27 -0.18
N ALA A 151 -4.91 -17.55 -0.21
CA ALA A 151 -6.24 -18.14 -0.11
C ALA A 151 -6.52 -19.09 -1.29
N ALA A 152 -6.11 -18.70 -2.50
CA ALA A 152 -6.32 -19.50 -3.71
C ALA A 152 -5.33 -20.67 -3.87
N THR A 153 -4.10 -20.55 -3.35
CA THR A 153 -3.00 -21.48 -3.69
C THR A 153 -2.45 -22.28 -2.52
N ALA A 154 -2.64 -21.82 -1.29
CA ALA A 154 -2.00 -22.40 -0.11
C ALA A 154 -2.96 -22.86 0.97
N ASP A 155 -4.27 -22.83 0.72
CA ASP A 155 -5.29 -23.14 1.72
C ASP A 155 -5.04 -22.41 3.05
N LEU A 156 -4.71 -21.11 2.93
CA LEU A 156 -4.30 -20.24 4.02
C LEU A 156 -5.09 -18.93 3.98
N HIS A 157 -5.82 -18.64 5.04
CA HIS A 157 -6.50 -17.37 5.20
C HIS A 157 -5.64 -16.42 6.04
N LEU A 158 -5.30 -15.23 5.50
CA LEU A 158 -4.61 -14.18 6.26
C LEU A 158 -5.66 -13.23 6.86
N ASP A 159 -5.78 -13.24 8.18
CA ASP A 159 -6.52 -12.21 8.93
C ASP A 159 -5.59 -11.02 9.15
N ILE A 160 -5.70 -10.02 8.27
CA ILE A 160 -4.77 -8.87 8.23
C ILE A 160 -5.41 -7.66 8.90
N ARG A 161 -4.76 -7.16 9.95
CA ARG A 161 -5.08 -5.87 10.58
C ARG A 161 -4.02 -4.85 10.21
N PHE A 162 -4.44 -3.82 9.48
CA PHE A 162 -3.54 -2.74 9.07
C PHE A 162 -3.33 -1.73 10.20
N GLN A 163 -2.06 -1.45 10.50
CA GLN A 163 -1.64 -0.47 11.50
C GLN A 163 -0.21 -0.01 11.25
N GLY A 164 0.35 0.88 12.10
CA GLY A 164 1.73 1.32 11.95
C GLY A 164 2.74 0.18 12.14
N SER A 165 3.91 0.25 11.49
CA SER A 165 4.99 -0.76 11.62
C SER A 165 5.40 -1.02 13.07
N GLN A 166 5.43 0.01 13.91
CA GLN A 166 5.80 -0.12 15.32
C GLN A 166 4.71 -0.88 16.09
N ASP A 167 3.43 -0.55 15.85
CA ASP A 167 2.31 -1.19 16.55
C ASP A 167 2.15 -2.64 16.11
N ALA A 168 2.39 -2.96 14.84
CA ALA A 168 2.43 -4.33 14.36
C ALA A 168 3.52 -5.17 15.07
N LEU A 169 4.70 -4.62 15.27
CA LEU A 169 5.78 -5.30 15.99
C LEU A 169 5.51 -5.42 17.51
N ARG A 170 4.82 -4.43 18.11
CA ARG A 170 4.34 -4.54 19.50
C ARG A 170 3.32 -5.66 19.63
N GLY A 171 2.31 -5.68 18.75
CA GLY A 171 1.28 -6.73 18.72
C GLY A 171 1.88 -8.13 18.57
N LEU A 172 2.93 -8.30 17.75
CA LEU A 172 3.68 -9.56 17.68
C LEU A 172 4.35 -9.92 19.00
N SER A 173 4.99 -8.96 19.67
CA SER A 173 5.65 -9.17 20.95
C SER A 173 4.67 -9.53 22.05
N ASP A 174 3.45 -8.96 22.00
CA ASP A 174 2.33 -9.19 22.92
C ASP A 174 1.47 -10.40 22.54
N ARG A 175 1.88 -11.16 21.49
CA ARG A 175 1.19 -12.36 20.99
C ARG A 175 -0.24 -12.12 20.48
N GLN A 176 -0.54 -10.90 20.03
CA GLN A 176 -1.82 -10.56 19.41
C GLN A 176 -1.90 -11.01 17.95
N CYS A 177 -0.75 -11.33 17.32
CA CYS A 177 -0.65 -11.92 15.99
C CYS A 177 0.49 -12.92 15.93
N LEU A 178 0.50 -13.77 14.91
CA LEU A 178 1.60 -14.71 14.64
C LEU A 178 2.67 -14.08 13.76
N VAL A 179 2.29 -13.11 12.94
CA VAL A 179 3.18 -12.44 11.97
C VAL A 179 2.94 -10.92 12.00
N ALA A 180 4.02 -10.14 11.98
CA ALA A 180 3.97 -8.69 11.85
C ALA A 180 4.68 -8.23 10.57
N GLY A 181 4.00 -7.39 9.76
CA GLY A 181 4.56 -6.80 8.54
C GLY A 181 5.07 -5.37 8.76
N PHE A 182 6.29 -5.08 8.29
CA PHE A 182 6.89 -3.77 8.42
C PHE A 182 7.90 -3.45 7.30
N HIS A 183 8.06 -2.15 7.02
CA HIS A 183 9.00 -1.66 6.00
C HIS A 183 10.31 -1.17 6.60
N VAL A 184 11.38 -1.37 5.87
CA VAL A 184 12.71 -0.85 6.19
C VAL A 184 13.31 -0.24 4.93
N PRO A 185 13.53 1.07 4.89
CA PRO A 185 14.15 1.72 3.73
C PRO A 185 15.62 1.33 3.60
N VAL A 186 16.06 1.23 2.36
CA VAL A 186 17.46 0.99 1.99
C VAL A 186 18.16 2.37 1.89
N LEU A 187 18.62 2.88 3.01
CA LEU A 187 19.29 4.17 3.10
C LEU A 187 20.80 3.97 3.22
N ARG A 188 21.58 4.98 2.81
CA ARG A 188 23.02 5.02 3.08
C ARG A 188 23.24 5.19 4.58
N GLY A 189 24.05 4.31 5.18
CA GLY A 189 24.33 4.33 6.62
C GLY A 189 23.33 3.54 7.47
N ALA A 190 23.31 3.80 8.78
CA ALA A 190 22.56 3.01 9.76
C ALA A 190 21.07 3.38 9.86
N ALA A 191 20.57 4.29 9.03
CA ALA A 191 19.19 4.79 9.07
C ALA A 191 18.71 5.09 10.52
N PRO A 192 19.31 6.07 11.22
CA PRO A 192 19.17 6.22 12.68
C PRO A 192 17.72 6.41 13.14
N VAL A 193 16.90 7.08 12.36
CA VAL A 193 15.46 7.29 12.67
C VAL A 193 14.73 5.95 12.72
N PHE A 194 14.94 5.08 11.73
CA PHE A 194 14.31 3.75 11.67
C PHE A 194 14.92 2.82 12.71
N ALA A 195 16.24 2.91 12.96
CA ALA A 195 16.88 2.17 14.02
C ALA A 195 16.29 2.53 15.40
N LYS A 196 16.12 3.81 15.70
CA LYS A 196 15.51 4.29 16.95
C LYS A 196 14.08 3.77 17.12
N ALA A 197 13.31 3.72 16.05
CA ALA A 197 11.91 3.32 16.06
C ALA A 197 11.71 1.79 16.14
N LEU A 198 12.50 1.00 15.40
CA LEU A 198 12.24 -0.42 15.19
C LEU A 198 13.17 -1.35 15.98
N LYS A 199 14.44 -0.96 16.20
CA LYS A 199 15.42 -1.79 16.90
C LYS A 199 15.01 -2.20 18.33
N PRO A 200 14.35 -1.36 19.15
CA PRO A 200 13.89 -1.76 20.48
C PRO A 200 12.82 -2.85 20.44
N LEU A 201 12.03 -2.92 19.36
CA LEU A 201 10.92 -3.85 19.17
C LEU A 201 11.37 -5.20 18.60
N LEU A 202 12.56 -5.25 18.00
CA LEU A 202 13.14 -6.44 17.36
C LEU A 202 14.29 -6.97 18.19
N LYS A 203 14.19 -8.21 18.66
CA LYS A 203 15.21 -8.85 19.51
C LYS A 203 15.84 -10.03 18.76
N PRO A 204 17.15 -9.97 18.41
CA PRO A 204 17.86 -11.12 17.85
C PRO A 204 17.70 -12.34 18.75
N GLY A 205 17.50 -13.51 18.17
CA GLY A 205 17.23 -14.75 18.90
C GLY A 205 15.76 -15.00 19.25
N ARG A 206 14.96 -13.96 19.50
CA ARG A 206 13.51 -14.07 19.76
C ARG A 206 12.67 -13.92 18.49
N HIS A 207 12.97 -12.92 17.69
CA HIS A 207 12.25 -12.64 16.43
C HIS A 207 13.04 -13.19 15.23
N LYS A 208 12.29 -13.59 14.20
CA LYS A 208 12.80 -14.01 12.90
C LYS A 208 12.16 -13.18 11.82
N LEU A 209 12.90 -12.90 10.76
CA LEU A 209 12.40 -12.18 9.59
C LEU A 209 12.17 -13.15 8.44
N ILE A 210 11.13 -12.90 7.68
CA ILE A 210 10.80 -13.60 6.44
C ILE A 210 10.82 -12.55 5.32
N GLY A 211 11.56 -12.79 4.25
CA GLY A 211 11.58 -11.91 3.08
C GLY A 211 10.23 -11.95 2.36
N CYS A 212 9.61 -10.80 2.12
CA CYS A 212 8.34 -10.72 1.43
C CYS A 212 8.48 -10.04 0.06
N SER A 213 8.72 -8.73 0.05
CA SER A 213 8.82 -7.93 -1.15
C SER A 213 9.81 -6.78 -0.99
N ARG A 214 10.11 -6.11 -2.09
CA ARG A 214 10.76 -4.79 -2.15
C ARG A 214 9.86 -3.86 -2.93
N ARG A 215 9.88 -2.59 -2.58
CA ARG A 215 9.16 -1.54 -3.31
C ARG A 215 9.97 -0.26 -3.35
N THR A 216 9.60 0.63 -4.27
CA THR A 216 10.16 1.96 -4.37
C THR A 216 9.15 2.97 -3.84
N GLN A 217 9.57 3.81 -2.89
CA GLN A 217 8.87 5.04 -2.54
C GLN A 217 9.44 6.21 -3.33
N GLY A 218 8.58 7.12 -3.73
CA GLY A 218 8.96 8.28 -4.51
C GLY A 218 7.93 9.40 -4.42
N LEU A 219 8.24 10.50 -5.08
CA LEU A 219 7.31 11.62 -5.24
C LEU A 219 6.28 11.26 -6.30
N MET A 220 5.04 11.49 -5.97
CA MET A 220 3.91 11.49 -6.88
C MET A 220 3.56 12.94 -7.16
N VAL A 221 3.68 13.37 -8.41
CA VAL A 221 3.47 14.76 -8.82
C VAL A 221 2.54 14.83 -10.03
N ARG A 222 1.81 15.93 -10.18
CA ARG A 222 1.01 16.15 -11.37
C ARG A 222 1.90 16.29 -12.59
N ARG A 223 1.43 15.86 -13.76
CA ARG A 223 2.20 15.86 -15.02
C ARG A 223 2.75 17.24 -15.40
N GLU A 224 2.04 18.31 -15.08
CA GLU A 224 2.45 19.69 -15.34
C GLU A 224 3.72 20.10 -14.58
N HIS A 225 4.00 19.46 -13.44
CA HIS A 225 5.20 19.70 -12.64
C HIS A 225 6.32 18.68 -12.91
N ALA A 226 6.08 17.67 -13.75
CA ALA A 226 7.02 16.57 -13.99
C ALA A 226 8.40 17.01 -14.48
N ALA A 227 8.46 18.07 -15.31
CA ALA A 227 9.71 18.57 -15.84
C ALA A 227 10.58 19.27 -14.78
N LEU A 228 9.97 19.79 -13.72
CA LEU A 228 10.61 20.60 -12.67
C LEU A 228 11.13 19.77 -11.50
N ILE A 229 10.54 18.58 -11.27
CA ILE A 229 10.78 17.79 -10.08
C ILE A 229 11.62 16.56 -10.41
N ARG A 230 12.83 16.51 -9.87
CA ARG A 230 13.80 15.40 -10.00
C ARG A 230 14.20 14.81 -8.67
N SER A 231 13.98 15.56 -7.57
CA SER A 231 14.38 15.19 -6.22
C SER A 231 13.43 15.75 -5.17
N PHE A 232 13.53 15.28 -3.95
CA PHE A 232 12.67 15.76 -2.85
C PHE A 232 12.84 17.27 -2.59
N PRO A 233 14.06 17.87 -2.56
CA PRO A 233 14.23 19.32 -2.39
C PRO A 233 13.58 20.19 -3.45
N ASP A 234 13.37 19.67 -4.66
CA ASP A 234 12.74 20.45 -5.72
C ASP A 234 11.29 20.83 -5.38
N VAL A 235 10.60 20.00 -4.59
CA VAL A 235 9.23 20.29 -4.11
C VAL A 235 9.21 21.59 -3.31
N ALA A 236 10.17 21.75 -2.39
CA ALA A 236 10.34 22.96 -1.58
C ALA A 236 10.80 24.14 -2.45
N ARG A 237 11.81 23.94 -3.30
CA ARG A 237 12.36 24.98 -4.20
C ARG A 237 11.30 25.60 -5.10
N HIS A 238 10.37 24.81 -5.60
CA HIS A 238 9.29 25.28 -6.47
C HIS A 238 8.01 25.65 -5.72
N GLY A 239 8.03 25.63 -4.38
CA GLY A 239 6.89 26.01 -3.54
C GLY A 239 5.64 25.19 -3.77
N LEU A 240 5.79 23.90 -4.13
CA LEU A 240 4.66 23.01 -4.41
C LEU A 240 3.94 22.63 -3.13
N ARG A 241 2.60 22.65 -3.17
CA ARG A 241 1.75 22.22 -2.05
C ARG A 241 1.92 20.73 -1.84
N PHE A 242 2.30 20.35 -0.64
CA PHE A 242 2.61 18.97 -0.27
C PHE A 242 1.51 18.35 0.58
N VAL A 243 1.07 17.13 0.22
CA VAL A 243 0.24 16.31 1.09
C VAL A 243 1.11 15.31 1.84
N ASN A 244 0.99 15.32 3.16
CA ASN A 244 1.81 14.49 4.05
C ASN A 244 1.13 13.16 4.37
N ARG A 245 1.87 12.27 5.02
CA ARG A 245 1.35 11.04 5.62
C ARG A 245 1.09 11.25 7.11
N GLN A 246 0.16 10.47 7.65
CA GLN A 246 -0.13 10.47 9.09
C GLN A 246 1.12 10.21 9.93
N VAL A 247 1.18 10.84 11.09
CA VAL A 247 2.24 10.65 12.07
C VAL A 247 2.29 9.18 12.50
N GLY A 248 3.50 8.64 12.65
CA GLY A 248 3.72 7.23 13.02
C GLY A 248 3.76 6.26 11.84
N SER A 249 3.42 6.67 10.61
CA SER A 249 3.62 5.83 9.43
C SER A 249 5.10 5.77 9.02
N GLY A 250 5.54 4.63 8.43
CA GLY A 250 6.89 4.49 7.91
C GLY A 250 7.25 5.53 6.84
N THR A 251 6.27 5.88 5.99
CA THR A 251 6.47 6.92 4.96
C THR A 251 6.62 8.30 5.58
N ARG A 252 5.91 8.61 6.68
CA ARG A 252 6.12 9.88 7.40
C ARG A 252 7.54 9.95 7.99
N MET A 253 8.02 8.87 8.59
CA MET A 253 9.40 8.80 9.07
C MET A 253 10.42 8.98 7.93
N LEU A 254 10.13 8.47 6.74
CA LEU A 254 10.96 8.68 5.56
C LEU A 254 10.94 10.15 5.12
N ILE A 255 9.78 10.79 5.06
CA ILE A 255 9.64 12.21 4.73
C ILE A 255 10.45 13.06 5.72
N ASP A 256 10.29 12.82 7.03
CA ASP A 256 11.00 13.54 8.08
C ASP A 256 12.52 13.32 7.99
N HIS A 257 12.96 12.12 7.61
CA HIS A 257 14.37 11.81 7.33
C HIS A 257 14.90 12.59 6.12
N LEU A 258 14.17 12.63 5.01
CA LEU A 258 14.55 13.38 3.81
C LEU A 258 14.59 14.89 4.08
N MET A 259 13.65 15.42 4.85
CA MET A 259 13.69 16.82 5.31
C MET A 259 14.99 17.12 6.05
N HIS A 260 15.34 16.26 7.01
CA HIS A 260 16.58 16.41 7.79
C HIS A 260 17.85 16.26 6.92
N GLU A 261 17.90 15.26 6.03
CA GLU A 261 19.02 14.99 5.14
C GLU A 261 19.32 16.19 4.22
N HIS A 262 18.27 16.88 3.77
CA HIS A 262 18.39 18.04 2.90
C HIS A 262 18.33 19.38 3.64
N SER A 263 18.41 19.38 4.97
CA SER A 263 18.37 20.60 5.82
C SER A 263 17.13 21.47 5.55
N LEU A 264 16.00 20.84 5.27
CA LEU A 264 14.71 21.50 5.08
C LEU A 264 13.94 21.57 6.40
N ASN A 265 13.33 22.73 6.67
CA ASN A 265 12.43 22.93 7.79
C ASN A 265 10.96 22.73 7.34
N PRO A 266 10.04 22.47 8.27
CA PRO A 266 8.61 22.35 7.95
C PRO A 266 8.03 23.54 7.17
N GLY A 267 8.54 24.76 7.41
CA GLY A 267 8.13 25.98 6.70
C GLY A 267 8.58 26.07 5.26
N ASP A 268 9.63 25.32 4.89
CA ASP A 268 10.16 25.32 3.52
C ASP A 268 9.30 24.46 2.57
N LEU A 269 8.43 23.60 3.13
CA LEU A 269 7.57 22.70 2.37
C LEU A 269 6.09 23.05 2.60
N PRO A 270 5.46 23.83 1.68
CA PRO A 270 4.08 24.26 1.81
C PRO A 270 3.14 23.05 2.00
N GLY A 271 2.32 23.06 3.06
CA GLY A 271 1.40 21.97 3.36
C GLY A 271 1.97 20.84 4.23
N TYR A 272 3.25 20.88 4.63
CA TYR A 272 3.85 19.85 5.49
C TYR A 272 3.07 19.59 6.80
N GLY A 273 2.59 20.62 7.46
CA GLY A 273 1.74 20.53 8.67
C GLY A 273 0.24 20.51 8.39
N GLY A 274 -0.16 20.53 7.12
CA GLY A 274 -1.55 20.65 6.69
C GLY A 274 -2.24 19.31 6.45
N LEU A 275 -2.63 19.07 5.19
CA LEU A 275 -3.35 17.87 4.76
C LEU A 275 -2.50 16.60 4.96
N THR A 276 -3.08 15.61 5.67
CA THR A 276 -2.44 14.30 5.90
C THR A 276 -3.36 13.17 5.46
N GLU A 277 -2.77 12.11 4.92
CA GLU A 277 -3.50 10.92 4.45
C GLU A 277 -2.90 9.61 4.99
N GLU A 278 -3.76 8.59 5.14
CA GLU A 278 -3.38 7.33 5.77
C GLU A 278 -2.81 6.30 4.80
N THR A 279 -3.14 6.39 3.52
CA THR A 279 -2.71 5.43 2.50
C THR A 279 -1.99 6.12 1.34
N HIS A 280 -1.19 5.37 0.58
CA HIS A 280 -0.52 5.88 -0.62
C HIS A 280 -1.53 6.27 -1.71
N VAL A 281 -2.63 5.51 -1.81
CA VAL A 281 -3.73 5.77 -2.75
C VAL A 281 -4.43 7.08 -2.41
N ALA A 282 -4.68 7.37 -1.12
CA ALA A 282 -5.28 8.62 -0.68
C ALA A 282 -4.37 9.84 -0.96
N VAL A 283 -3.04 9.69 -0.77
CA VAL A 283 -2.06 10.72 -1.15
C VAL A 283 -2.10 10.96 -2.66
N ALA A 284 -2.06 9.90 -3.48
CA ALA A 284 -2.13 10.02 -4.94
C ALA A 284 -3.41 10.73 -5.38
N LEU A 285 -4.53 10.40 -4.76
CA LEU A 285 -5.82 11.02 -5.02
C LEU A 285 -5.84 12.52 -4.69
N CYS A 286 -5.23 12.94 -3.57
CA CYS A 286 -5.10 14.35 -3.22
C CYS A 286 -4.27 15.12 -4.26
N VAL A 287 -3.20 14.51 -4.78
CA VAL A 287 -2.39 15.12 -5.83
C VAL A 287 -3.16 15.17 -7.15
N ALA A 288 -3.80 14.09 -7.57
CA ALA A 288 -4.56 14.02 -8.81
C ALA A 288 -5.75 15.00 -8.85
N SER A 289 -6.41 15.20 -7.70
CA SER A 289 -7.53 16.15 -7.57
C SER A 289 -7.10 17.62 -7.48
N GLY A 290 -5.79 17.92 -7.43
CA GLY A 290 -5.29 19.28 -7.29
C GLY A 290 -5.41 19.89 -5.90
N LEU A 291 -5.74 19.10 -4.87
CA LEU A 291 -5.69 19.55 -3.47
C LEU A 291 -4.27 19.77 -2.98
N ALA A 292 -3.34 19.00 -3.54
CA ALA A 292 -1.90 19.16 -3.39
C ALA A 292 -1.23 19.03 -4.76
N ASP A 293 0.04 19.41 -4.87
CA ASP A 293 0.82 19.32 -6.10
C ASP A 293 1.81 18.16 -6.07
N ALA A 294 2.20 17.74 -4.86
CA ALA A 294 3.12 16.64 -4.62
C ALA A 294 2.80 15.88 -3.32
N GLY A 295 3.23 14.62 -3.26
CA GLY A 295 3.20 13.78 -2.06
C GLY A 295 4.11 12.57 -2.22
N VAL A 296 4.46 11.90 -1.12
CA VAL A 296 5.29 10.68 -1.16
C VAL A 296 4.42 9.43 -1.12
N GLY A 297 4.67 8.52 -2.05
CA GLY A 297 3.94 7.26 -2.13
C GLY A 297 4.67 6.19 -2.94
N VAL A 298 3.92 5.23 -3.45
CA VAL A 298 4.43 4.11 -4.26
C VAL A 298 4.03 4.28 -5.72
N GLU A 299 4.84 3.75 -6.63
CA GLU A 299 4.65 3.91 -8.08
C GLU A 299 3.29 3.40 -8.56
N ALA A 300 2.84 2.25 -8.04
CA ALA A 300 1.52 1.71 -8.38
C ALA A 300 0.38 2.70 -8.11
N ALA A 301 0.41 3.40 -6.97
CA ALA A 301 -0.58 4.42 -6.65
C ALA A 301 -0.47 5.66 -7.55
N ALA A 302 0.74 6.06 -7.94
CA ALA A 302 0.93 7.17 -8.88
C ALA A 302 0.32 6.86 -10.25
N LEU A 303 0.60 5.67 -10.78
CA LEU A 303 0.13 5.25 -12.10
C LEU A 303 -1.40 5.07 -12.15
N GLU A 304 -2.01 4.57 -11.09
CA GLU A 304 -3.47 4.42 -10.97
C GLU A 304 -4.21 5.75 -11.23
N PHE A 305 -3.63 6.88 -10.81
CA PHE A 305 -4.21 8.20 -10.99
C PHE A 305 -3.52 9.05 -12.08
N GLY A 306 -2.71 8.44 -12.92
CA GLY A 306 -2.05 9.11 -14.03
C GLY A 306 -1.03 10.18 -13.63
N LEU A 307 -0.48 10.07 -12.41
CA LEU A 307 0.56 10.95 -11.90
C LEU A 307 1.95 10.57 -12.44
N GLN A 308 2.86 11.53 -12.44
CA GLN A 308 4.28 11.26 -12.63
C GLN A 308 4.88 10.73 -11.34
N PHE A 309 5.77 9.74 -11.45
CA PHE A 309 6.50 9.17 -10.32
C PHE A 309 8.00 9.50 -10.42
N VAL A 310 8.56 10.03 -9.33
CA VAL A 310 10.01 10.29 -9.21
C VAL A 310 10.54 9.42 -8.08
N PRO A 311 11.32 8.36 -8.36
CA PRO A 311 11.79 7.42 -7.35
C PRO A 311 12.75 8.10 -6.37
N LEU A 312 12.61 7.81 -5.07
CA LEU A 312 13.46 8.36 -4.00
C LEU A 312 14.22 7.26 -3.26
N VAL A 313 13.52 6.24 -2.75
CA VAL A 313 14.09 5.25 -1.85
C VAL A 313 13.49 3.86 -2.12
N GLU A 314 14.34 2.83 -2.20
CA GLU A 314 13.88 1.44 -2.13
C GLU A 314 13.62 1.03 -0.67
N GLU A 315 12.60 0.21 -0.45
CA GLU A 315 12.28 -0.39 0.84
C GLU A 315 12.20 -1.89 0.75
N ASN A 316 12.67 -2.57 1.79
CA ASN A 316 12.38 -3.98 2.02
C ASN A 316 11.12 -4.09 2.87
N TYR A 317 10.20 -4.97 2.47
CA TYR A 317 9.08 -5.39 3.29
C TYR A 317 9.37 -6.74 3.91
N PHE A 318 9.42 -6.77 5.22
CA PHE A 318 9.66 -7.98 6.00
C PHE A 318 8.40 -8.39 6.75
N LEU A 319 8.22 -9.69 6.88
CA LEU A 319 7.31 -10.28 7.83
C LEU A 319 8.13 -10.83 9.01
N ALA A 320 7.83 -10.36 10.22
CA ALA A 320 8.46 -10.87 11.44
C ALA A 320 7.56 -11.89 12.13
N CYS A 321 8.15 -12.94 12.70
CA CYS A 321 7.47 -13.87 13.60
C CYS A 321 8.35 -14.20 14.82
N LEU A 322 7.76 -14.73 15.87
CA LEU A 322 8.53 -15.27 16.99
C LEU A 322 9.23 -16.57 16.58
N LYS A 323 10.44 -16.80 17.07
CA LYS A 323 11.22 -18.02 16.78
C LYS A 323 10.43 -19.30 17.04
N GLY A 324 9.64 -19.34 18.14
CA GLY A 324 8.81 -20.49 18.48
C GLY A 324 7.66 -20.76 17.49
N ASN A 325 7.26 -19.75 16.72
CA ASN A 325 6.16 -19.87 15.76
C ASN A 325 6.63 -20.30 14.34
N LEU A 326 7.95 -20.43 14.11
CA LEU A 326 8.44 -20.87 12.80
C LEU A 326 7.93 -22.25 12.38
N GLY A 327 7.68 -23.16 13.34
CA GLY A 327 7.11 -24.48 13.08
C GLY A 327 5.59 -24.51 12.95
N HIS A 328 4.91 -23.37 13.15
CA HIS A 328 3.46 -23.30 13.00
C HIS A 328 3.07 -23.51 11.54
N ALA A 329 2.10 -24.41 11.29
CA ALA A 329 1.75 -24.84 9.94
C ALA A 329 1.35 -23.67 9.04
N ALA A 330 0.57 -22.69 9.54
CA ALA A 330 0.19 -21.51 8.78
C ALA A 330 1.39 -20.61 8.41
N VAL A 331 2.41 -20.50 9.30
CA VAL A 331 3.64 -19.75 9.00
C VAL A 331 4.46 -20.47 7.93
N GLN A 332 4.55 -21.80 7.98
CA GLN A 332 5.23 -22.59 6.97
C GLN A 332 4.55 -22.49 5.59
N ARG A 333 3.22 -22.53 5.54
CA ARG A 333 2.44 -22.33 4.31
C ARG A 333 2.67 -20.94 3.73
N LEU A 334 2.67 -19.91 4.58
CA LEU A 334 3.00 -18.53 4.14
C LEU A 334 4.41 -18.46 3.53
N CYS A 335 5.41 -19.04 4.20
CA CYS A 335 6.78 -19.09 3.68
C CYS A 335 6.86 -19.80 2.32
N ALA A 336 6.18 -20.94 2.18
CA ALA A 336 6.14 -21.70 0.92
C ALA A 336 5.47 -20.90 -0.21
N ALA A 337 4.35 -20.23 0.07
CA ALA A 337 3.65 -19.40 -0.91
C ALA A 337 4.50 -18.21 -1.36
N LEU A 338 5.19 -17.54 -0.45
CA LEU A 338 6.12 -16.44 -0.76
C LEU A 338 7.33 -16.91 -1.58
N ALA A 339 7.83 -18.13 -1.33
CA ALA A 339 8.95 -18.71 -2.07
C ALA A 339 8.52 -19.23 -3.45
N GLY A 340 7.23 -19.38 -3.69
CA GLY A 340 6.67 -19.88 -4.94
C GLY A 340 6.80 -18.91 -6.11
N PRO A 341 6.83 -19.42 -7.36
CA PRO A 341 6.96 -18.59 -8.55
C PRO A 341 5.77 -17.64 -8.75
N GLY A 342 4.56 -18.01 -8.31
CA GLY A 342 3.36 -17.20 -8.45
C GLY A 342 3.47 -15.85 -7.73
N TRP A 343 4.04 -15.83 -6.54
CA TRP A 343 4.28 -14.57 -5.81
C TRP A 343 5.26 -13.66 -6.54
N CYS A 344 6.35 -14.23 -7.04
CA CYS A 344 7.33 -13.48 -7.82
C CYS A 344 6.74 -12.88 -9.10
N GLU A 345 5.87 -13.61 -9.77
CA GLU A 345 5.19 -13.12 -10.99
C GLU A 345 4.18 -12.01 -10.69
N ILE A 346 3.41 -12.14 -9.62
CA ILE A 346 2.51 -11.09 -9.15
C ILE A 346 3.27 -9.78 -8.91
N LEU A 347 4.40 -9.84 -8.21
CA LEU A 347 5.18 -8.65 -7.90
C LEU A 347 5.83 -8.00 -9.12
N LYS A 348 6.19 -8.76 -10.15
CA LYS A 348 6.71 -8.21 -11.42
C LYS A 348 5.66 -7.38 -12.17
N ASN A 349 4.39 -7.76 -12.02
CA ASN A 349 3.27 -7.07 -12.66
C ASN A 349 2.72 -5.89 -11.82
N LEU A 350 3.27 -5.67 -10.61
CA LEU A 350 2.88 -4.56 -9.76
C LEU A 350 3.94 -3.44 -9.86
N PRO A 351 3.59 -2.27 -10.43
CA PRO A 351 4.55 -1.19 -10.65
C PRO A 351 5.27 -0.76 -9.37
N GLY A 352 6.59 -0.63 -9.47
CA GLY A 352 7.45 -0.24 -8.34
C GLY A 352 7.68 -1.33 -7.30
N TYR A 353 7.16 -2.55 -7.52
CA TYR A 353 7.39 -3.71 -6.64
C TYR A 353 8.32 -4.74 -7.26
N ARG A 354 9.00 -5.47 -6.41
CA ARG A 354 9.89 -6.58 -6.78
C ARG A 354 9.88 -7.64 -5.68
N PRO A 355 10.17 -8.91 -5.99
CA PRO A 355 10.41 -9.93 -4.97
C PRO A 355 11.53 -9.51 -4.01
N ALA A 356 11.45 -9.93 -2.75
CA ALA A 356 12.58 -9.87 -1.85
C ALA A 356 13.79 -10.61 -2.46
N LEU A 357 15.00 -10.38 -1.96
CA LEU A 357 16.18 -11.13 -2.43
C LEU A 357 16.01 -12.64 -2.19
N GLU A 358 15.39 -13.00 -1.08
CA GLU A 358 15.08 -14.37 -0.68
C GLU A 358 13.63 -14.44 -0.19
N PRO A 359 12.62 -14.45 -1.09
CA PRO A 359 11.23 -14.44 -0.68
C PRO A 359 10.87 -15.75 0.02
N GLY A 360 10.10 -15.65 1.11
CA GLY A 360 9.71 -16.81 1.93
C GLY A 360 10.80 -17.40 2.81
N ARG A 361 12.06 -17.01 2.64
CA ARG A 361 13.16 -17.48 3.49
C ARG A 361 13.23 -16.75 4.83
N VAL A 362 13.62 -17.50 5.84
CA VAL A 362 13.91 -16.97 7.17
C VAL A 362 15.30 -16.35 7.17
N LEU A 363 15.35 -15.04 7.38
CA LEU A 363 16.57 -14.24 7.30
C LEU A 363 17.23 -14.07 8.67
N VAL A 364 18.54 -13.96 8.67
CA VAL A 364 19.31 -13.58 9.86
C VAL A 364 19.14 -12.07 10.08
N MET A 365 18.46 -11.69 11.17
CA MET A 365 18.09 -10.31 11.48
C MET A 365 19.29 -9.34 11.45
N THR A 366 20.42 -9.74 12.01
CA THR A 366 21.65 -8.93 12.06
C THR A 366 22.31 -8.73 10.68
N GLN A 367 21.92 -9.50 9.68
CA GLN A 367 22.38 -9.34 8.30
C GLN A 367 21.36 -8.58 7.45
N ALA A 368 20.06 -8.76 7.73
CA ALA A 368 18.96 -8.18 6.96
C ALA A 368 18.68 -6.72 7.33
N LEU A 369 18.98 -6.29 8.56
CA LEU A 369 18.68 -4.96 9.05
C LEU A 369 19.93 -4.08 9.18
N PRO A 370 19.91 -2.83 8.69
CA PRO A 370 21.12 -2.02 8.54
C PRO A 370 21.72 -1.53 9.87
N TRP A 371 20.97 -1.53 10.96
CA TRP A 371 21.41 -1.03 12.28
C TRP A 371 22.09 -2.07 13.16
N TRP A 372 22.24 -3.30 12.69
CA TRP A 372 23.05 -4.30 13.37
C TRP A 372 24.46 -4.35 12.75
N PRO A 373 25.53 -4.41 13.57
CA PRO A 373 26.86 -4.56 13.02
C PRO A 373 26.95 -5.87 12.24
N LYS A 374 27.39 -5.79 11.00
CA LYS A 374 27.70 -7.00 10.21
C LYS A 374 28.77 -7.76 10.95
N ILE A 375 28.44 -8.94 11.48
CA ILE A 375 29.43 -9.87 12.03
C ILE A 375 30.35 -10.22 10.86
N LYS A 376 31.59 -9.71 10.87
CA LYS A 376 32.63 -10.17 9.94
C LYS A 376 32.76 -11.66 10.19
N SER A 377 32.35 -12.49 9.24
CA SER A 377 32.61 -13.93 9.28
C SER A 377 34.11 -14.07 9.36
N LYS A 378 34.63 -14.57 10.48
CA LYS A 378 36.02 -15.01 10.54
C LYS A 378 36.21 -15.99 9.39
N PRO A 379 37.23 -15.81 8.51
CA PRO A 379 37.50 -16.81 7.49
C PRO A 379 37.65 -18.14 8.22
N LYS A 380 36.90 -19.15 7.84
CA LYS A 380 37.14 -20.52 8.30
C LYS A 380 38.54 -20.89 7.81
N ASN A 381 39.50 -20.81 8.71
CA ASN A 381 40.83 -21.34 8.51
C ASN A 381 40.67 -22.86 8.33
N ARG A 382 40.45 -23.29 7.11
CA ARG A 382 40.71 -24.67 6.71
C ARG A 382 42.22 -24.82 6.77
N LYS A 383 42.78 -25.08 7.95
CA LYS A 383 44.08 -25.71 8.05
C LYS A 383 43.93 -27.06 7.33
N ALA A 384 44.47 -27.10 6.15
CA ALA A 384 44.76 -28.32 5.46
C ALA A 384 45.81 -29.09 6.27
N ASN A 385 45.37 -30.05 7.06
CA ASN A 385 46.24 -31.12 7.51
C ASN A 385 46.40 -32.11 6.34
N LEU A 386 47.33 -31.83 5.46
CA LEU A 386 47.92 -32.80 4.60
C LEU A 386 49.38 -32.93 5.03
N ALA A 387 49.67 -33.88 5.91
CA ALA A 387 50.98 -34.43 6.05
C ALA A 387 51.04 -35.72 5.26
N PRO A 388 51.91 -35.85 4.27
CA PRO A 388 52.16 -37.13 3.65
C PRO A 388 53.16 -37.94 4.49
N ARG A 389 52.70 -39.05 5.03
CA ARG A 389 53.63 -40.09 5.48
C ARG A 389 54.01 -40.90 4.24
N ILE A 390 55.18 -40.63 3.69
CA ILE A 390 55.94 -41.56 2.87
C ILE A 390 56.74 -42.40 3.83
N ALA A 391 56.42 -43.70 3.94
CA ALA A 391 57.29 -44.69 4.52
C ALA A 391 57.86 -45.53 3.35
N ALA A 392 59.17 -45.45 3.29
CA ALA A 392 59.98 -46.34 2.42
C ALA A 392 59.89 -47.79 2.87
N ALA A 393 59.84 -48.69 1.93
CA ALA A 393 60.30 -50.08 2.07
C ALA A 393 60.73 -50.53 0.68
N GLU A 394 61.91 -50.51 0.52
CA GLU A 394 62.98 -51.41 0.06
C GLU A 394 62.56 -52.51 -0.95
N ALA A 395 63.42 -52.53 -1.91
CA ALA A 395 63.55 -53.51 -2.96
C ALA A 395 63.84 -54.94 -2.45
N THR A 396 63.40 -55.94 -3.15
CA THR A 396 64.26 -57.13 -3.43
C THR A 396 63.65 -57.97 -4.55
N HIS A 397 64.41 -58.13 -5.61
CA HIS A 397 64.64 -59.30 -6.48
C HIS A 397 63.50 -60.31 -6.75
N LEU A 398 63.31 -60.82 -7.91
CA LEU A 398 64.14 -61.66 -8.83
C LEU A 398 63.30 -62.12 -10.05
N VAL A 399 63.89 -62.04 -11.23
CA VAL A 399 64.02 -63.06 -12.28
C VAL A 399 62.79 -63.98 -12.52
N ILE A 400 62.20 -63.98 -13.62
CA ILE A 400 62.34 -64.68 -14.89
C ILE A 400 61.42 -64.04 -15.94
#